data_62ac79bf582821a0e52bfcfeb0942b72
#
_entry.id   62ac79bf582821a0e52bfcfeb0942b72
#
_cell.length_a   1.000
_cell.length_b   1.000
_cell.length_c   1.000
_cell.angle_alpha   90.00
_cell.angle_beta   90.00
_cell.angle_gamma   90.00
#
_symmetry.space_group_name_H-M   'P 1'
#
loop_
_entity.id
_entity.type
_entity.pdbx_description
1 polymer ?
#
loop_
_entity_poly.entity_id
_entity_poly.type
_entity_poly.pdbx_seq_one_letter_code
_entity_poly.pdbx_strand_id
1 'polypeptide(L)'
;MFKKFKRLSRKRQIFTVLISVIIVALVAALLYQTFKPEPRPEYQVQAASVGDIQATFDTKGTVESTSTEKFTAAAGVKVSSVNVAVGDRVKAGDVLAAFDVSSIDGTLANYKSAFDKAKAAYDKASGTVSSAKSGIKAIDLQISQTESDISALKREIAATHNADIKNAENAKKYTEEQLEALREQLKNGGLTEEEIQDIINSLKNSSGDVDIEKALSDSVAAKQMKLAQAEAQLTSLKTQRAVYEAQTDETVSDIYKSVMEQKQKDYESYKAIYDSLKNGWVASADGIITT
;
A
#
# COMPACT_ATOMS: atom_id res chain seq x y z
N MET A 1 -12.40 19.04 -34.46
CA MET A 1 -13.07 18.23 -33.44
C MET A 1 -13.16 19.03 -32.14
N PHE A 2 -14.20 19.84 -31.97
CA PHE A 2 -14.40 20.68 -30.78
C PHE A 2 -15.25 19.93 -29.77
N LYS A 3 -14.65 19.52 -28.62
CA LYS A 3 -15.39 18.93 -27.49
C LYS A 3 -16.27 20.00 -26.84
N LYS A 4 -17.58 19.73 -26.81
CA LYS A 4 -18.59 20.52 -26.12
C LYS A 4 -18.27 20.63 -24.63
N PHE A 5 -17.92 21.82 -24.15
CA PHE A 5 -17.90 22.14 -22.73
C PHE A 5 -19.35 22.12 -22.20
N LYS A 6 -19.67 21.13 -21.35
CA LYS A 6 -20.92 21.13 -20.58
C LYS A 6 -20.90 22.32 -19.64
N ARG A 7 -21.83 23.23 -19.80
CA ARG A 7 -22.05 24.35 -18.88
C ARG A 7 -22.42 23.80 -17.51
N LEU A 8 -21.53 23.93 -16.55
CA LEU A 8 -21.82 23.63 -15.14
C LEU A 8 -22.91 24.63 -14.66
N SER A 9 -23.81 24.16 -13.77
CA SER A 9 -24.82 24.99 -13.14
C SER A 9 -24.18 26.18 -12.43
N ARG A 10 -24.80 27.35 -12.47
CA ARG A 10 -24.30 28.62 -11.87
C ARG A 10 -23.79 28.45 -10.46
N LYS A 11 -24.39 27.57 -9.64
CA LYS A 11 -23.96 27.28 -8.28
C LYS A 11 -22.60 26.58 -8.24
N ARG A 12 -22.32 25.65 -9.16
CA ARG A 12 -21.02 24.96 -9.25
C ARG A 12 -19.91 25.87 -9.79
N GLN A 13 -20.23 26.76 -10.71
CA GLN A 13 -19.26 27.76 -11.20
C GLN A 13 -18.85 28.73 -10.08
N ILE A 14 -19.81 29.21 -9.28
CA ILE A 14 -19.51 30.07 -8.12
C ILE A 14 -18.63 29.32 -7.12
N PHE A 15 -18.91 28.04 -6.87
CA PHE A 15 -18.13 27.24 -5.92
C PHE A 15 -16.69 26.98 -6.41
N THR A 16 -16.50 26.71 -7.70
CA THR A 16 -15.16 26.54 -8.28
C THR A 16 -14.35 27.84 -8.29
N VAL A 17 -15.01 28.98 -8.56
CA VAL A 17 -14.37 30.30 -8.47
C VAL A 17 -13.96 30.62 -7.02
N LEU A 18 -14.83 30.33 -6.05
CA LEU A 18 -14.55 30.55 -4.64
C LEU A 18 -13.35 29.72 -4.14
N ILE A 19 -13.30 28.46 -4.51
CA ILE A 19 -12.15 27.58 -4.20
C ILE A 19 -10.86 28.08 -4.87
N SER A 20 -10.95 28.52 -6.12
CA SER A 20 -9.79 29.09 -6.84
C SER A 20 -9.24 30.33 -6.15
N VAL A 21 -10.12 31.23 -5.69
CA VAL A 21 -9.73 32.44 -4.94
C VAL A 21 -9.05 32.08 -3.62
N ILE A 22 -9.59 31.10 -2.90
CA ILE A 22 -8.98 30.64 -1.63
C ILE A 22 -7.58 30.05 -1.87
N ILE A 23 -7.41 29.24 -2.92
CA ILE A 23 -6.10 28.66 -3.26
C ILE A 23 -5.10 29.77 -3.62
N VAL A 24 -5.52 30.75 -4.41
CA VAL A 24 -4.66 31.91 -4.78
C VAL A 24 -4.28 32.71 -3.53
N ALA A 25 -5.22 32.94 -2.63
CA ALA A 25 -4.95 33.65 -1.37
C ALA A 25 -3.96 32.88 -0.47
N LEU A 26 -4.08 31.56 -0.39
CA LEU A 26 -3.15 30.70 0.36
C LEU A 26 -1.74 30.72 -0.23
N VAL A 27 -1.64 30.64 -1.56
CA VAL A 27 -0.34 30.70 -2.26
C VAL A 27 0.29 32.08 -2.08
N ALA A 28 -0.50 33.16 -2.17
CA ALA A 28 -0.02 34.52 -1.92
C ALA A 28 0.46 34.73 -0.48
N ALA A 29 -0.26 34.15 0.50
CA ALA A 29 0.13 34.18 1.90
C ALA A 29 1.44 33.43 2.16
N LEU A 30 1.62 32.26 1.55
CA LEU A 30 2.87 31.48 1.61
C LEU A 30 4.04 32.24 0.98
N LEU A 31 3.83 32.83 -0.20
CA LEU A 31 4.86 33.63 -0.87
C LEU A 31 5.21 34.88 -0.03
N TYR A 32 4.20 35.52 0.59
CA TYR A 32 4.45 36.67 1.48
C TYR A 32 5.29 36.28 2.70
N GLN A 33 5.08 35.08 3.27
CA GLN A 33 5.92 34.60 4.38
C GLN A 33 7.36 34.27 3.96
N THR A 34 7.55 33.71 2.75
CA THR A 34 8.88 33.34 2.27
C THR A 34 9.71 34.54 1.78
N PHE A 35 9.05 35.63 1.35
CA PHE A 35 9.72 36.84 0.86
C PHE A 35 9.73 38.00 1.87
N LYS A 36 9.39 37.73 3.14
CA LYS A 36 9.59 38.76 4.18
C LYS A 36 11.08 39.08 4.28
N PRO A 37 11.49 40.29 4.00
CA PRO A 37 12.89 40.66 4.22
C PRO A 37 13.18 40.56 5.72
N GLU A 38 14.20 39.80 6.07
CA GLU A 38 14.69 39.74 7.44
C GLU A 38 15.09 41.16 7.89
N PRO A 39 14.68 41.56 9.10
CA PRO A 39 15.14 42.84 9.64
C PRO A 39 16.65 42.80 9.74
N ARG A 40 17.30 43.73 9.06
CA ARG A 40 18.76 43.89 9.14
C ARG A 40 19.11 44.30 10.57
N PRO A 41 20.02 43.57 11.23
CA PRO A 41 20.46 43.99 12.53
C PRO A 41 21.13 45.34 12.42
N GLU A 42 20.65 46.33 13.20
CA GLU A 42 21.28 47.62 13.30
C GLU A 42 22.47 47.48 14.26
N TYR A 43 23.64 47.53 13.69
CA TYR A 43 24.87 47.50 14.47
C TYR A 43 25.18 48.92 14.92
N GLN A 44 25.17 49.16 16.20
CA GLN A 44 25.74 50.38 16.76
C GLN A 44 27.26 50.23 16.76
N VAL A 45 27.91 50.90 15.85
CA VAL A 45 29.39 51.00 15.83
C VAL A 45 29.81 52.15 16.74
N GLN A 46 30.51 51.79 17.74
CA GLN A 46 31.16 52.81 18.61
C GLN A 46 32.63 52.89 18.23
N ALA A 47 33.09 54.09 17.99
CA ALA A 47 34.49 54.31 17.62
C ALA A 47 35.40 53.88 18.78
N ALA A 48 36.34 52.98 18.49
CA ALA A 48 37.35 52.62 19.48
C ALA A 48 38.33 53.77 19.71
N SER A 49 38.41 54.20 20.91
CA SER A 49 39.49 55.12 21.31
C SER A 49 40.64 54.35 21.95
N VAL A 50 41.81 54.60 21.48
CA VAL A 50 43.02 54.00 22.06
C VAL A 50 43.38 54.84 23.32
N GLY A 51 43.36 54.18 24.43
CA GLY A 51 43.77 54.76 25.71
C GLY A 51 44.50 53.69 26.54
N ASP A 52 45.54 54.11 27.22
CA ASP A 52 46.23 53.22 28.15
C ASP A 52 45.36 52.97 29.35
N ILE A 53 44.92 51.72 29.52
CA ILE A 53 44.21 51.28 30.70
C ILE A 53 45.19 50.58 31.64
N GLN A 54 45.54 51.23 32.72
CA GLN A 54 46.13 50.52 33.84
C GLN A 54 44.99 49.98 34.71
N ALA A 55 44.71 48.70 34.55
CA ALA A 55 43.82 47.99 35.44
C ALA A 55 44.62 47.23 36.46
N THR A 56 44.61 47.73 37.68
CA THR A 56 45.01 46.96 38.86
C THR A 56 43.84 46.11 39.30
N PHE A 57 43.97 44.82 39.15
CA PHE A 57 42.96 43.85 39.63
C PHE A 57 43.36 43.33 40.98
N ASP A 58 42.70 43.84 42.04
CA ASP A 58 42.64 43.12 43.29
C ASP A 58 41.56 42.05 43.18
N THR A 59 41.94 40.85 42.79
CA THR A 59 41.03 39.73 42.71
C THR A 59 41.06 38.93 44.02
N LYS A 60 39.98 39.01 44.74
CA LYS A 60 39.68 37.96 45.72
C LYS A 60 39.06 36.79 44.96
N GLY A 61 39.82 35.74 44.74
CA GLY A 61 39.32 34.51 44.12
C GLY A 61 38.59 33.68 45.16
N THR A 62 37.32 33.48 44.98
CA THR A 62 36.63 32.37 45.64
C THR A 62 36.90 31.13 44.84
N VAL A 63 37.46 30.12 45.45
CA VAL A 63 37.61 28.79 44.83
C VAL A 63 36.23 28.12 44.90
N GLU A 64 35.52 28.14 43.78
CA GLU A 64 34.31 27.37 43.63
C GLU A 64 34.61 26.07 42.88
N SER A 65 33.88 25.02 43.22
CA SER A 65 33.95 23.78 42.47
C SER A 65 33.55 23.98 41.01
N THR A 66 34.34 23.52 40.06
CA THR A 66 34.07 23.68 38.63
C THR A 66 32.86 22.90 38.15
N SER A 67 32.41 21.89 38.91
CA SER A 67 31.17 21.16 38.66
C SER A 67 30.60 20.62 39.97
N THR A 68 29.30 20.71 40.11
CA THR A 68 28.56 20.08 41.21
C THR A 68 27.53 19.15 40.61
N GLU A 69 27.62 17.88 40.93
CA GLU A 69 26.64 16.88 40.52
C GLU A 69 25.63 16.69 41.66
N LYS A 70 24.33 16.78 41.36
CA LYS A 70 23.26 16.54 42.29
C LYS A 70 22.54 15.25 41.98
N PHE A 71 22.48 14.37 42.95
CA PHE A 71 21.76 13.11 42.85
C PHE A 71 20.39 13.26 43.48
N THR A 72 19.34 12.97 42.71
CA THR A 72 17.96 13.04 43.16
C THR A 72 17.32 11.67 43.11
N ALA A 73 16.81 11.17 44.21
CA ALA A 73 16.11 9.90 44.26
C ALA A 73 14.73 10.03 43.58
N ALA A 74 14.33 9.03 42.78
CA ALA A 74 12.98 8.92 42.30
C ALA A 74 12.01 8.62 43.45
N ALA A 75 10.86 9.29 43.48
CA ALA A 75 9.86 9.06 44.50
C ALA A 75 9.37 7.61 44.52
N GLY A 76 9.28 7.01 45.72
CA GLY A 76 8.73 5.67 45.92
C GLY A 76 9.74 4.51 45.89
N VAL A 77 11.03 4.81 45.71
CA VAL A 77 12.11 3.80 45.77
C VAL A 77 12.86 3.93 47.08
N LYS A 78 13.08 2.81 47.77
CA LYS A 78 13.81 2.78 49.02
C LYS A 78 15.33 2.78 48.78
N VAL A 79 16.07 3.56 49.54
CA VAL A 79 17.53 3.48 49.60
C VAL A 79 17.92 2.21 50.36
N SER A 80 18.68 1.36 49.69
CA SER A 80 19.20 0.11 50.30
C SER A 80 20.44 0.38 51.15
N SER A 81 21.36 1.18 50.64
CA SER A 81 22.57 1.59 51.37
C SER A 81 23.06 2.96 50.91
N VAL A 82 23.68 3.70 51.82
CA VAL A 82 24.48 4.88 51.47
C VAL A 82 25.92 4.53 51.85
N ASN A 83 26.82 4.58 50.90
CA ASN A 83 28.19 4.09 51.07
C ASN A 83 29.20 5.19 51.32
N VAL A 84 28.76 6.43 51.41
CA VAL A 84 29.60 7.63 51.55
C VAL A 84 29.06 8.54 52.63
N ALA A 85 29.94 9.33 53.26
CA ALA A 85 29.62 10.40 54.21
C ALA A 85 30.10 11.76 53.68
N VAL A 86 29.55 12.84 54.26
CA VAL A 86 30.00 14.20 53.96
C VAL A 86 31.46 14.34 54.28
N GLY A 87 32.25 14.82 53.34
CA GLY A 87 33.70 14.96 53.43
C GLY A 87 34.50 13.83 52.81
N ASP A 88 33.87 12.73 52.43
CA ASP A 88 34.54 11.61 51.77
C ASP A 88 35.02 11.98 50.37
N ARG A 89 36.23 11.44 50.01
CA ARG A 89 36.75 11.51 48.66
C ARG A 89 36.27 10.31 47.88
N VAL A 90 35.73 10.52 46.70
CA VAL A 90 35.23 9.51 45.79
C VAL A 90 35.94 9.59 44.45
N LYS A 91 36.06 8.45 43.77
CA LYS A 91 36.61 8.35 42.43
C LYS A 91 35.46 8.12 41.46
N ALA A 92 35.70 8.49 40.20
CA ALA A 92 34.81 8.13 39.10
C ALA A 92 34.54 6.61 39.10
N GLY A 93 33.28 6.22 39.11
CA GLY A 93 32.82 4.82 39.19
C GLY A 93 32.49 4.31 40.60
N ASP A 94 32.77 5.07 41.66
CA ASP A 94 32.41 4.65 43.04
C ASP A 94 30.89 4.71 43.23
N VAL A 95 30.31 3.66 43.81
CA VAL A 95 28.89 3.57 44.13
C VAL A 95 28.59 4.36 45.44
N LEU A 96 27.89 5.48 45.31
CA LEU A 96 27.57 6.38 46.39
C LEU A 96 26.37 5.92 47.22
N ALA A 97 25.34 5.41 46.53
CA ALA A 97 24.15 4.83 47.14
C ALA A 97 23.57 3.72 46.28
N ALA A 98 22.97 2.74 46.91
CA ALA A 98 22.21 1.69 46.25
C ALA A 98 20.73 1.75 46.60
N PHE A 99 19.89 1.30 45.69
CA PHE A 99 18.43 1.32 45.82
C PHE A 99 17.85 -0.09 45.80
N ASP A 100 16.76 -0.26 46.53
CA ASP A 100 15.92 -1.45 46.47
C ASP A 100 14.88 -1.29 45.34
N VAL A 101 15.14 -1.88 44.19
CA VAL A 101 14.27 -1.81 43.04
C VAL A 101 13.15 -2.83 43.04
N SER A 102 13.06 -3.70 44.04
CA SER A 102 12.05 -4.76 44.13
C SER A 102 10.62 -4.22 44.07
N SER A 103 10.41 -3.02 44.64
CA SER A 103 9.10 -2.34 44.64
C SER A 103 8.64 -1.89 43.24
N ILE A 104 9.57 -1.74 42.26
CA ILE A 104 9.29 -1.26 40.91
C ILE A 104 9.45 -2.34 39.84
N ASP A 105 9.95 -3.53 40.21
CA ASP A 105 10.07 -4.69 39.31
C ASP A 105 8.72 -5.05 38.67
N GLY A 106 7.66 -5.12 39.49
CA GLY A 106 6.31 -5.42 39.01
C GLY A 106 5.78 -4.40 38.01
N THR A 107 6.13 -3.12 38.25
CA THR A 107 5.74 -2.02 37.35
C THR A 107 6.47 -2.13 36.01
N LEU A 108 7.78 -2.43 36.03
CA LEU A 108 8.56 -2.68 34.79
C LEU A 108 7.98 -3.85 34.00
N ALA A 109 7.64 -4.94 34.70
CA ALA A 109 7.02 -6.12 34.08
C ALA A 109 5.66 -5.76 33.44
N ASN A 110 4.86 -4.90 34.07
CA ASN A 110 3.58 -4.42 33.52
C ASN A 110 3.79 -3.60 32.25
N TYR A 111 4.75 -2.67 32.22
CA TYR A 111 5.07 -1.89 31.03
C TYR A 111 5.55 -2.80 29.90
N LYS A 112 6.43 -3.77 30.22
CA LYS A 112 6.87 -4.77 29.23
C LYS A 112 5.70 -5.59 28.67
N SER A 113 4.85 -6.10 29.55
CA SER A 113 3.65 -6.84 29.13
C SER A 113 2.72 -6.02 28.25
N ALA A 114 2.52 -4.74 28.56
CA ALA A 114 1.70 -3.85 27.76
C ALA A 114 2.32 -3.63 26.36
N PHE A 115 3.63 -3.43 26.28
CA PHE A 115 4.35 -3.33 25.02
C PHE A 115 4.25 -4.65 24.22
N ASP A 116 4.52 -5.80 24.85
CA ASP A 116 4.48 -7.10 24.18
C ASP A 116 3.08 -7.39 23.58
N LYS A 117 2.02 -7.05 24.33
CA LYS A 117 0.63 -7.18 23.84
C LYS A 117 0.34 -6.24 22.68
N ALA A 118 0.76 -4.99 22.78
CA ALA A 118 0.58 -4.02 21.69
C ALA A 118 1.35 -4.42 20.44
N LYS A 119 2.58 -4.93 20.61
CA LYS A 119 3.38 -5.48 19.52
C LYS A 119 2.69 -6.67 18.84
N ALA A 120 2.19 -7.63 19.62
CA ALA A 120 1.48 -8.78 19.08
C ALA A 120 0.23 -8.38 18.29
N ALA A 121 -0.50 -7.35 18.76
CA ALA A 121 -1.66 -6.82 18.05
C ALA A 121 -1.27 -6.16 16.72
N TYR A 122 -0.20 -5.37 16.72
CA TYR A 122 0.36 -4.78 15.50
C TYR A 122 0.84 -5.87 14.52
N ASP A 123 1.64 -6.82 14.97
CA ASP A 123 2.17 -7.90 14.13
C ASP A 123 1.03 -8.69 13.48
N LYS A 124 -0.05 -8.95 14.22
CA LYS A 124 -1.25 -9.62 13.69
C LYS A 124 -1.94 -8.77 12.61
N ALA A 125 -2.18 -7.49 12.87
CA ALA A 125 -2.85 -6.59 11.93
C ALA A 125 -2.02 -6.41 10.65
N SER A 126 -0.72 -6.15 10.80
CA SER A 126 0.23 -6.02 9.67
C SER A 126 0.36 -7.32 8.87
N GLY A 127 0.37 -8.46 9.55
CA GLY A 127 0.37 -9.78 8.92
C GLY A 127 -0.88 -10.04 8.08
N THR A 128 -2.06 -9.58 8.54
CA THR A 128 -3.31 -9.67 7.77
C THR A 128 -3.21 -8.87 6.47
N VAL A 129 -2.77 -7.62 6.55
CA VAL A 129 -2.58 -6.75 5.38
C VAL A 129 -1.56 -7.36 4.40
N SER A 130 -0.44 -7.85 4.90
CA SER A 130 0.59 -8.49 4.07
C SER A 130 0.08 -9.74 3.37
N SER A 131 -0.68 -10.58 4.09
CA SER A 131 -1.29 -11.79 3.53
C SER A 131 -2.33 -11.45 2.46
N ALA A 132 -3.14 -10.41 2.69
CA ALA A 132 -4.11 -9.92 1.72
C ALA A 132 -3.43 -9.42 0.45
N LYS A 133 -2.38 -8.61 0.56
CA LYS A 133 -1.59 -8.13 -0.59
C LYS A 133 -0.97 -9.29 -1.38
N SER A 134 -0.48 -10.32 -0.69
CA SER A 134 0.06 -11.52 -1.35
C SER A 134 -1.05 -12.33 -2.06
N GLY A 135 -2.24 -12.43 -1.43
CA GLY A 135 -3.42 -13.05 -2.01
C GLY A 135 -3.88 -12.34 -3.28
N ILE A 136 -3.94 -11.00 -3.26
CA ILE A 136 -4.24 -10.19 -4.46
C ILE A 136 -3.28 -10.52 -5.60
N LYS A 137 -1.97 -10.50 -5.32
CA LYS A 137 -0.97 -10.80 -6.36
C LYS A 137 -1.14 -12.18 -6.98
N ALA A 138 -1.47 -13.19 -6.17
CA ALA A 138 -1.73 -14.54 -6.65
C ALA A 138 -3.00 -14.60 -7.52
N ILE A 139 -4.07 -13.92 -7.09
CA ILE A 139 -5.33 -13.85 -7.84
C ILE A 139 -5.17 -13.05 -9.13
N ASP A 140 -4.43 -11.94 -9.13
CA ASP A 140 -4.17 -11.15 -10.35
C ASP A 140 -3.47 -11.99 -11.42
N LEU A 141 -2.56 -12.88 -11.03
CA LEU A 141 -1.94 -13.83 -11.96
C LEU A 141 -2.98 -14.80 -12.55
N GLN A 142 -3.88 -15.33 -11.72
CA GLN A 142 -4.95 -16.24 -12.17
C GLN A 142 -5.96 -15.50 -13.07
N ILE A 143 -6.31 -14.26 -12.73
CA ILE A 143 -7.17 -13.41 -13.58
C ILE A 143 -6.52 -13.22 -14.95
N SER A 144 -5.25 -12.82 -14.99
CA SER A 144 -4.52 -12.62 -16.25
C SER A 144 -4.49 -13.89 -17.12
N GLN A 145 -4.24 -15.05 -16.50
CA GLN A 145 -4.28 -16.33 -17.21
C GLN A 145 -5.68 -16.63 -17.74
N THR A 146 -6.71 -16.48 -16.92
CA THR A 146 -8.10 -16.74 -17.32
C THR A 146 -8.56 -15.78 -18.43
N GLU A 147 -8.18 -14.51 -18.39
CA GLU A 147 -8.47 -13.52 -19.46
C GLU A 147 -7.74 -13.88 -20.77
N SER A 148 -6.52 -14.40 -20.67
CA SER A 148 -5.80 -14.93 -21.83
C SER A 148 -6.51 -16.14 -22.44
N ASP A 149 -6.97 -17.08 -21.59
CA ASP A 149 -7.68 -18.28 -22.02
C ASP A 149 -9.03 -17.93 -22.66
N ILE A 150 -9.78 -16.99 -22.09
CA ILE A 150 -11.01 -16.42 -22.65
C ILE A 150 -10.72 -15.84 -24.06
N SER A 151 -9.65 -15.08 -24.18
CA SER A 151 -9.26 -14.46 -25.45
C SER A 151 -8.87 -15.50 -26.52
N ALA A 152 -8.22 -16.58 -26.08
CA ALA A 152 -7.88 -17.71 -26.94
C ALA A 152 -9.14 -18.48 -27.38
N LEU A 153 -10.06 -18.78 -26.45
CA LEU A 153 -11.33 -19.43 -26.75
C LEU A 153 -12.20 -18.61 -27.71
N LYS A 154 -12.29 -17.29 -27.51
CA LYS A 154 -13.03 -16.40 -28.44
C LYS A 154 -12.44 -16.43 -29.86
N ARG A 155 -11.11 -16.44 -29.99
CA ARG A 155 -10.45 -16.56 -31.30
C ARG A 155 -10.69 -17.93 -31.92
N GLU A 156 -10.64 -19.00 -31.13
CA GLU A 156 -10.88 -20.36 -31.58
C GLU A 156 -12.33 -20.56 -32.06
N ILE A 157 -13.31 -20.02 -31.32
CA ILE A 157 -14.74 -20.02 -31.69
C ILE A 157 -14.91 -19.32 -33.05
N ALA A 158 -14.33 -18.11 -33.20
CA ALA A 158 -14.42 -17.34 -34.42
C ALA A 158 -13.75 -18.09 -35.62
N ALA A 159 -12.59 -18.71 -35.39
CA ALA A 159 -11.88 -19.48 -36.41
C ALA A 159 -12.68 -20.71 -36.82
N THR A 160 -13.28 -21.46 -35.88
CA THR A 160 -14.13 -22.62 -36.15
C THR A 160 -15.36 -22.20 -36.96
N HIS A 161 -16.04 -21.17 -36.52
CA HIS A 161 -17.22 -20.63 -37.20
C HIS A 161 -16.90 -20.22 -38.64
N ASN A 162 -15.79 -19.50 -38.87
CA ASN A 162 -15.36 -19.13 -40.24
C ASN A 162 -14.96 -20.33 -41.09
N ALA A 163 -14.31 -21.33 -40.49
CA ALA A 163 -13.95 -22.56 -41.21
C ALA A 163 -15.19 -23.36 -41.61
N ASP A 164 -16.16 -23.46 -40.70
CA ASP A 164 -17.40 -24.19 -40.95
C ASP A 164 -18.26 -23.51 -42.00
N ILE A 165 -18.36 -22.16 -41.99
CA ILE A 165 -19.01 -21.37 -43.05
C ILE A 165 -18.35 -21.66 -44.39
N LYS A 166 -16.99 -21.57 -44.46
CA LYS A 166 -16.25 -21.81 -45.71
C LYS A 166 -16.44 -23.23 -46.22
N ASN A 167 -16.46 -24.22 -45.32
CA ASN A 167 -16.71 -25.61 -45.70
C ASN A 167 -18.12 -25.82 -46.25
N ALA A 168 -19.13 -25.16 -45.62
CA ALA A 168 -20.51 -25.17 -46.06
C ALA A 168 -20.67 -24.50 -47.43
N GLU A 169 -20.04 -23.35 -47.66
CA GLU A 169 -20.02 -22.67 -48.96
C GLU A 169 -19.35 -23.51 -50.05
N ASN A 170 -18.21 -24.16 -49.72
CA ASN A 170 -17.52 -25.06 -50.67
C ASN A 170 -18.37 -26.29 -51.01
N ALA A 171 -19.03 -26.87 -50.01
CA ALA A 171 -19.94 -28.00 -50.23
C ALA A 171 -21.12 -27.63 -51.11
N LYS A 172 -21.70 -26.44 -50.89
CA LYS A 172 -22.78 -25.91 -51.71
C LYS A 172 -22.33 -25.64 -53.15
N LYS A 173 -21.15 -25.04 -53.32
CA LYS A 173 -20.57 -24.77 -54.63
C LYS A 173 -20.30 -26.06 -55.41
N TYR A 174 -19.72 -27.06 -54.76
CA TYR A 174 -19.44 -28.38 -55.36
C TYR A 174 -20.73 -29.07 -55.80
N THR A 175 -21.79 -28.99 -54.95
CA THR A 175 -23.08 -29.59 -55.30
C THR A 175 -23.73 -28.86 -56.50
N GLU A 176 -23.65 -27.54 -56.58
CA GLU A 176 -24.16 -26.77 -57.71
C GLU A 176 -23.39 -27.05 -59.00
N GLU A 177 -22.04 -27.12 -58.93
CA GLU A 177 -21.20 -27.49 -60.08
C GLU A 177 -21.47 -28.93 -60.59
N GLN A 178 -21.67 -29.87 -59.68
CA GLN A 178 -22.00 -31.25 -60.01
C GLN A 178 -23.39 -31.37 -60.65
N LEU A 179 -24.37 -30.60 -60.12
CA LEU A 179 -25.71 -30.59 -60.69
C LEU A 179 -25.74 -29.97 -62.07
N GLU A 180 -24.94 -28.94 -62.33
CA GLU A 180 -24.82 -28.32 -63.65
C GLU A 180 -24.13 -29.26 -64.65
N ALA A 181 -23.04 -29.93 -64.24
CA ALA A 181 -22.37 -30.91 -65.02
C ALA A 181 -23.29 -32.11 -65.39
N LEU A 182 -24.10 -32.56 -64.43
CA LEU A 182 -25.09 -33.58 -64.63
C LEU A 182 -26.20 -33.11 -65.58
N ARG A 183 -26.65 -31.88 -65.49
CA ARG A 183 -27.60 -31.24 -66.39
C ARG A 183 -27.10 -31.25 -67.80
N GLU A 184 -25.82 -30.88 -68.03
CA GLU A 184 -25.21 -30.95 -69.38
C GLU A 184 -25.09 -32.39 -69.93
N GLN A 185 -24.73 -33.33 -69.02
CA GLN A 185 -24.66 -34.74 -69.44
C GLN A 185 -26.05 -35.29 -69.81
N LEU A 186 -27.08 -35.03 -69.10
CA LEU A 186 -28.46 -35.47 -69.39
C LEU A 186 -29.03 -34.81 -70.60
N LYS A 187 -28.73 -33.56 -70.90
CA LYS A 187 -29.07 -32.84 -72.11
C LYS A 187 -28.43 -33.43 -73.34
N ASN A 188 -27.14 -33.81 -73.24
CA ASN A 188 -26.41 -34.44 -74.28
C ASN A 188 -26.90 -35.88 -74.48
N GLY A 189 -27.51 -36.52 -73.51
CA GLY A 189 -28.18 -37.79 -73.55
C GLY A 189 -29.54 -37.83 -74.24
N GLY A 190 -30.06 -36.66 -74.64
CA GLY A 190 -31.30 -36.55 -75.40
C GLY A 190 -32.58 -36.43 -74.52
N LEU A 191 -32.44 -36.18 -73.22
CA LEU A 191 -33.59 -35.90 -72.33
C LEU A 191 -34.12 -34.48 -72.52
N THR A 192 -35.42 -34.34 -72.32
CA THR A 192 -36.08 -33.01 -72.33
C THR A 192 -35.76 -32.21 -71.07
N GLU A 193 -35.84 -30.92 -71.16
CA GLU A 193 -35.55 -30.03 -70.04
C GLU A 193 -36.48 -30.30 -68.82
N GLU A 194 -37.72 -30.77 -69.04
CA GLU A 194 -38.68 -31.15 -67.99
C GLU A 194 -38.23 -32.41 -67.25
N GLU A 195 -37.78 -33.47 -67.98
CA GLU A 195 -37.23 -34.71 -67.38
C GLU A 195 -35.94 -34.44 -66.63
N ILE A 196 -35.08 -33.54 -67.13
CA ILE A 196 -33.83 -33.14 -66.48
C ILE A 196 -34.17 -32.40 -65.16
N GLN A 197 -35.14 -31.51 -65.18
CA GLN A 197 -35.54 -30.73 -63.99
C GLN A 197 -36.14 -31.63 -62.91
N ASP A 198 -36.93 -32.66 -63.29
CA ASP A 198 -37.48 -33.65 -62.38
C ASP A 198 -36.39 -34.51 -61.72
N ILE A 199 -35.37 -34.90 -62.48
CA ILE A 199 -34.21 -35.66 -61.97
C ILE A 199 -33.41 -34.80 -61.01
N ILE A 200 -33.14 -33.53 -61.37
CA ILE A 200 -32.42 -32.59 -60.49
C ILE A 200 -33.20 -32.30 -59.20
N ASN A 201 -34.50 -32.12 -59.30
CA ASN A 201 -35.33 -31.90 -58.09
C ASN A 201 -35.38 -33.15 -57.21
N SER A 202 -35.43 -34.34 -57.80
CA SER A 202 -35.37 -35.62 -57.07
C SER A 202 -34.02 -35.79 -56.38
N LEU A 203 -32.90 -35.42 -57.01
CA LEU A 203 -31.58 -35.43 -56.41
C LEU A 203 -31.40 -34.41 -55.31
N LYS A 204 -31.93 -33.19 -55.47
CA LYS A 204 -31.96 -32.17 -54.42
C LYS A 204 -32.77 -32.61 -53.19
N ASN A 205 -33.88 -33.29 -53.40
CA ASN A 205 -34.73 -33.80 -52.33
C ASN A 205 -34.16 -35.08 -51.68
N SER A 206 -33.32 -35.85 -52.39
CA SER A 206 -32.68 -37.06 -51.86
C SER A 206 -31.31 -36.78 -51.18
N SER A 207 -30.65 -35.71 -51.57
CA SER A 207 -29.53 -35.15 -50.77
C SER A 207 -30.13 -34.51 -49.54
N GLY A 208 -30.26 -35.29 -48.48
CA GLY A 208 -30.82 -34.78 -47.22
C GLY A 208 -30.24 -33.42 -46.91
N ASP A 209 -31.14 -32.50 -46.65
CA ASP A 209 -30.80 -31.16 -46.21
C ASP A 209 -29.85 -31.28 -45.01
N VAL A 210 -28.56 -31.26 -45.27
CA VAL A 210 -27.60 -31.22 -44.17
C VAL A 210 -27.86 -29.89 -43.51
N ASP A 211 -28.50 -29.95 -42.34
CA ASP A 211 -28.76 -28.79 -41.53
C ASP A 211 -27.41 -28.18 -41.10
N ILE A 212 -26.84 -27.39 -42.03
CA ILE A 212 -25.56 -26.72 -41.89
C ILE A 212 -25.59 -25.84 -40.65
N GLU A 213 -26.74 -25.23 -40.36
CA GLU A 213 -26.95 -24.37 -39.18
C GLU A 213 -26.84 -25.19 -37.88
N LYS A 214 -27.38 -26.40 -37.87
CA LYS A 214 -27.28 -27.30 -36.74
C LYS A 214 -25.85 -27.84 -36.57
N ALA A 215 -25.21 -28.28 -37.64
CA ALA A 215 -23.82 -28.75 -37.60
C ALA A 215 -22.86 -27.62 -37.14
N LEU A 216 -23.10 -26.40 -37.60
CA LEU A 216 -22.36 -25.20 -37.18
C LEU A 216 -22.59 -24.90 -35.73
N SER A 217 -23.84 -24.97 -35.24
CA SER A 217 -24.18 -24.76 -33.81
C SER A 217 -23.50 -25.81 -32.93
N ASP A 218 -23.53 -27.09 -33.34
CA ASP A 218 -22.97 -28.20 -32.55
C ASP A 218 -21.43 -28.12 -32.47
N SER A 219 -20.75 -27.65 -33.52
CA SER A 219 -19.30 -27.55 -33.58
C SER A 219 -18.71 -26.52 -32.58
N VAL A 220 -19.44 -25.45 -32.33
CA VAL A 220 -19.01 -24.38 -31.44
C VAL A 220 -19.60 -24.49 -30.03
N ALA A 221 -20.66 -25.29 -29.82
CA ALA A 221 -21.39 -25.39 -28.54
C ALA A 221 -20.46 -25.76 -27.36
N ALA A 222 -19.60 -26.78 -27.57
CA ALA A 222 -18.66 -27.22 -26.54
C ALA A 222 -17.65 -26.11 -26.16
N LYS A 223 -17.23 -25.30 -27.14
CA LYS A 223 -16.29 -24.18 -26.92
C LYS A 223 -16.99 -23.01 -26.22
N GLN A 224 -18.25 -22.75 -26.58
CA GLN A 224 -19.07 -21.76 -25.91
C GLN A 224 -19.31 -22.12 -24.44
N MET A 225 -19.54 -23.40 -24.12
CA MET A 225 -19.63 -23.87 -22.73
C MET A 225 -18.33 -23.62 -21.95
N LYS A 226 -17.17 -23.92 -22.54
CA LYS A 226 -15.87 -23.64 -21.93
C LYS A 226 -15.66 -22.13 -21.72
N LEU A 227 -16.08 -21.32 -22.68
CA LEU A 227 -16.02 -19.85 -22.56
C LEU A 227 -16.89 -19.36 -21.39
N ALA A 228 -18.13 -19.83 -21.29
CA ALA A 228 -19.02 -19.47 -20.18
C ALA A 228 -18.46 -19.90 -18.82
N GLN A 229 -17.82 -21.08 -18.73
CA GLN A 229 -17.14 -21.54 -17.53
C GLN A 229 -15.95 -20.63 -17.16
N ALA A 230 -15.12 -20.25 -18.14
CA ALA A 230 -14.00 -19.37 -17.92
C ALA A 230 -14.46 -17.96 -17.51
N GLU A 231 -15.51 -17.42 -18.07
CA GLU A 231 -16.10 -16.14 -17.70
C GLU A 231 -16.70 -16.17 -16.28
N ALA A 232 -17.34 -17.27 -15.89
CA ALA A 232 -17.82 -17.49 -14.53
C ALA A 232 -16.65 -17.59 -13.53
N GLN A 233 -15.57 -18.28 -13.90
CA GLN A 233 -14.35 -18.35 -13.09
C GLN A 233 -13.71 -16.98 -12.93
N LEU A 234 -13.62 -16.20 -14.01
CA LEU A 234 -13.11 -14.82 -13.96
C LEU A 234 -13.91 -13.94 -12.99
N THR A 235 -15.22 -14.06 -13.03
CA THR A 235 -16.12 -13.34 -12.11
C THR A 235 -15.87 -13.75 -10.65
N SER A 236 -15.71 -15.05 -10.39
CA SER A 236 -15.37 -15.56 -9.06
C SER A 236 -14.02 -15.03 -8.56
N LEU A 237 -13.01 -15.06 -9.42
CA LEU A 237 -11.67 -14.52 -9.10
C LEU A 237 -11.71 -13.01 -8.79
N LYS A 238 -12.44 -12.23 -9.57
CA LYS A 238 -12.63 -10.79 -9.33
C LYS A 238 -13.35 -10.53 -8.01
N THR A 239 -14.31 -11.35 -7.64
CA THR A 239 -14.99 -11.29 -6.34
C THR A 239 -14.02 -11.61 -5.20
N GLN A 240 -13.22 -12.68 -5.32
CA GLN A 240 -12.20 -13.02 -4.33
C GLN A 240 -11.15 -11.91 -4.18
N ARG A 241 -10.72 -11.32 -5.30
CA ARG A 241 -9.81 -10.17 -5.29
C ARG A 241 -10.38 -9.02 -4.49
N ALA A 242 -11.64 -8.67 -4.70
CA ALA A 242 -12.32 -7.60 -3.96
C ALA A 242 -12.39 -7.88 -2.44
N VAL A 243 -12.56 -9.14 -2.04
CA VAL A 243 -12.52 -9.53 -0.62
C VAL A 243 -11.14 -9.29 0.00
N TYR A 244 -10.06 -9.67 -0.72
CA TYR A 244 -8.71 -9.37 -0.25
C TYR A 244 -8.42 -7.86 -0.27
N GLU A 245 -8.90 -7.14 -1.26
CA GLU A 245 -8.74 -5.70 -1.39
C GLU A 245 -9.33 -4.94 -0.19
N ALA A 246 -10.49 -5.38 0.29
CA ALA A 246 -11.09 -4.86 1.52
C ALA A 246 -10.24 -5.11 2.78
N GLN A 247 -9.33 -6.08 2.75
CA GLN A 247 -8.41 -6.39 3.86
C GLN A 247 -7.05 -5.67 3.76
N THR A 248 -6.81 -4.89 2.70
CA THR A 248 -5.57 -4.14 2.52
C THR A 248 -5.59 -2.76 3.16
N ASP A 249 -6.68 -2.37 3.81
CA ASP A 249 -6.76 -1.10 4.54
C ASP A 249 -5.76 -1.10 5.71
N GLU A 250 -4.75 -0.24 5.61
CA GLU A 250 -3.68 -0.12 6.59
C GLU A 250 -4.09 0.68 7.83
N THR A 251 -5.25 1.35 7.80
CA THR A 251 -5.70 2.24 8.89
C THR A 251 -5.66 1.54 10.25
N VAL A 252 -6.15 0.30 10.32
CA VAL A 252 -6.15 -0.50 11.55
C VAL A 252 -4.72 -0.86 11.97
N SER A 253 -3.88 -1.25 11.01
CA SER A 253 -2.47 -1.55 11.24
C SER A 253 -1.72 -0.33 11.77
N ASP A 254 -1.96 0.85 11.21
CA ASP A 254 -1.33 2.11 11.62
C ASP A 254 -1.76 2.55 13.02
N ILE A 255 -3.03 2.33 13.39
CA ILE A 255 -3.50 2.56 14.76
C ILE A 255 -2.74 1.65 15.73
N TYR A 256 -2.66 0.35 15.45
CA TYR A 256 -1.92 -0.57 16.31
C TYR A 256 -0.42 -0.25 16.36
N LYS A 257 0.17 0.22 15.26
CA LYS A 257 1.55 0.70 15.20
C LYS A 257 1.77 1.87 16.15
N SER A 258 0.91 2.90 16.10
CA SER A 258 0.99 4.05 16.98
C SER A 258 0.87 3.66 18.46
N VAL A 259 -0.04 2.73 18.78
CA VAL A 259 -0.19 2.21 20.14
C VAL A 259 1.05 1.44 20.58
N MET A 260 1.59 0.59 19.71
CA MET A 260 2.81 -0.16 19.99
C MET A 260 4.01 0.77 20.25
N GLU A 261 4.21 1.77 19.38
CA GLU A 261 5.30 2.75 19.52
C GLU A 261 5.18 3.56 20.82
N GLN A 262 3.95 3.94 21.21
CA GLN A 262 3.72 4.61 22.49
C GLN A 262 4.05 3.68 23.67
N LYS A 263 3.62 2.42 23.63
CA LYS A 263 3.92 1.46 24.69
C LYS A 263 5.39 1.09 24.76
N GLN A 264 6.07 1.04 23.63
CA GLN A 264 7.53 0.88 23.55
C GLN A 264 8.23 2.03 24.26
N LYS A 265 7.85 3.28 23.94
CA LYS A 265 8.40 4.48 24.54
C LYS A 265 8.18 4.50 26.06
N ASP A 266 6.97 4.14 26.49
CA ASP A 266 6.62 4.06 27.92
C ASP A 266 7.54 3.03 28.63
N TYR A 267 7.69 1.82 28.04
CA TYR A 267 8.55 0.77 28.57
C TYR A 267 10.03 1.18 28.60
N GLU A 268 10.56 1.72 27.50
CA GLU A 268 11.97 2.14 27.42
C GLU A 268 12.29 3.25 28.39
N SER A 269 11.37 4.24 28.54
CA SER A 269 11.53 5.32 29.49
C SER A 269 11.55 4.80 30.92
N TYR A 270 10.64 3.90 31.27
CA TYR A 270 10.60 3.32 32.61
C TYR A 270 11.79 2.40 32.87
N LYS A 271 12.21 1.64 31.84
CA LYS A 271 13.40 0.80 31.92
C LYS A 271 14.67 1.61 32.15
N ALA A 272 14.81 2.77 31.52
CA ALA A 272 15.96 3.65 31.76
C ALA A 272 16.02 4.14 33.22
N ILE A 273 14.86 4.49 33.79
CA ILE A 273 14.75 4.87 35.22
C ILE A 273 15.12 3.66 36.09
N TYR A 274 14.58 2.50 35.80
CA TYR A 274 14.86 1.27 36.52
C TYR A 274 16.35 0.90 36.50
N ASP A 275 16.97 0.92 35.32
CA ASP A 275 18.38 0.59 35.14
C ASP A 275 19.29 1.60 35.87
N SER A 276 18.93 2.89 35.84
CA SER A 276 19.64 3.92 36.60
C SER A 276 19.58 3.65 38.10
N LEU A 277 18.40 3.32 38.67
CA LEU A 277 18.24 3.01 40.04
C LEU A 277 18.94 1.69 40.47
N LYS A 278 18.88 0.69 39.60
CA LYS A 278 19.55 -0.61 39.82
C LYS A 278 21.06 -0.47 39.88
N ASN A 279 21.62 0.40 39.05
CA ASN A 279 23.07 0.70 39.07
C ASN A 279 23.47 1.54 40.28
N GLY A 280 22.53 2.15 41.00
CA GLY A 280 22.76 3.06 42.10
C GLY A 280 23.26 4.44 41.64
N TRP A 281 23.56 5.28 42.62
CA TRP A 281 24.25 6.53 42.31
C TRP A 281 25.76 6.25 42.21
N VAL A 282 26.31 6.56 41.09
CA VAL A 282 27.73 6.34 40.79
C VAL A 282 28.38 7.69 40.52
N ALA A 283 29.50 7.97 41.15
CA ALA A 283 30.29 9.17 40.91
C ALA A 283 30.74 9.22 39.44
N SER A 284 30.42 10.31 38.75
CA SER A 284 30.83 10.53 37.33
C SER A 284 32.28 11.00 37.21
N ALA A 285 32.82 11.58 38.26
CA ALA A 285 34.19 12.13 38.35
C ALA A 285 34.76 12.00 39.79
N ASP A 286 36.04 12.18 39.87
CA ASP A 286 36.71 12.28 41.18
C ASP A 286 36.25 13.54 41.89
N GLY A 287 35.92 13.43 43.19
CA GLY A 287 35.36 14.57 43.93
C GLY A 287 35.33 14.39 45.44
N ILE A 288 34.66 15.30 46.11
CA ILE A 288 34.39 15.28 47.54
C ILE A 288 32.88 15.42 47.74
N ILE A 289 32.34 14.61 48.66
CA ILE A 289 30.93 14.68 49.03
C ILE A 289 30.71 15.91 49.92
N THR A 290 29.83 16.80 49.51
CA THR A 290 29.62 18.09 50.22
C THR A 290 28.33 18.15 51.00
N THR A 291 27.28 17.45 50.57
CA THR A 291 25.96 17.43 51.24
C THR A 291 25.28 16.09 51.05
#